data_b195aee592d312ad7da922b07d742d7b
#
_entry.id   b195aee592d312ad7da922b07d742d7b
#
_cell.length_a   1.000
_cell.length_b   1.000
_cell.length_c   1.000
_cell.angle_alpha   90.00
_cell.angle_beta   90.00
_cell.angle_gamma   90.00
#
_symmetry.space_group_name_H-M   'P 1'
#
loop_
_entity.id
_entity.type
_entity.pdbx_description
1 polymer ?
#
loop_
_entity_poly.entity_id
_entity_poly.type
_entity_poly.pdbx_seq_one_letter_code
_entity_poly.pdbx_strand_id
1 'polypeptide(L)'
;MVSLFMINNTFRLTLMALTFAGGYVTSAPTQAATNVLSDKAETIEKVNTKNIALSGVIKQGGLIVGKTLPSDTVKLNGKTLMVSAKGDYTFGFSRDDKQSHKLVITSINGDRVEKILIPEQREYNIQRIEGIKKSIMQPKPKAAIRARKDSTQVKAARKIASSLDYFAQGFIPPIEGTITGVYGSQRVYNGVPKNPHFGLDYAGNTGDPVKAPASGTVLLWVPDMFYSGGTMIIDHGQGVSSTFLHLSDSYVKKGDKVTQGQVVAAVGQSGRATGPHLDWRINWFDVRIDPALVLELQPLKTVQH
;
A
#
# COMPACT_ATOMS: atom_id res chain seq x y z
N MET A 1 42.44 2.66 41.96
CA MET A 1 42.24 4.03 42.42
C MET A 1 40.87 4.48 41.91
N VAL A 2 39.80 4.34 42.74
CA VAL A 2 39.19 5.36 43.60
C VAL A 2 38.69 6.53 42.72
N SER A 3 37.40 6.84 42.62
CA SER A 3 36.41 7.10 43.66
C SER A 3 35.00 7.17 43.12
N LEU A 4 34.11 6.64 43.90
CA LEU A 4 32.69 6.66 44.01
C LEU A 4 32.15 8.07 44.41
N PHE A 5 31.04 8.56 43.85
CA PHE A 5 30.18 9.55 44.51
C PHE A 5 28.71 9.24 44.27
N MET A 6 28.07 8.76 45.35
CA MET A 6 26.62 8.77 45.55
C MET A 6 26.20 10.12 46.13
N ILE A 7 25.08 10.66 45.70
CA ILE A 7 24.34 11.63 46.50
C ILE A 7 22.86 11.22 46.51
N ASN A 8 22.42 10.76 47.69
CA ASN A 8 21.02 10.63 48.12
C ASN A 8 20.47 12.01 48.45
N ASN A 9 19.20 12.25 48.06
CA ASN A 9 18.44 13.29 48.70
C ASN A 9 16.97 12.86 48.87
N THR A 10 16.70 12.46 50.11
CA THR A 10 15.37 12.26 50.74
C THR A 10 14.74 13.61 51.05
N PHE A 11 13.48 13.86 50.65
CA PHE A 11 12.66 14.93 51.19
C PHE A 11 11.43 14.37 51.91
N ARG A 12 11.30 14.81 53.16
CA ARG A 12 10.29 14.40 54.15
C ARG A 12 8.96 15.07 53.91
N LEU A 13 7.90 14.28 54.14
CA LEU A 13 6.53 14.73 54.38
C LEU A 13 6.47 15.65 55.61
N THR A 14 5.65 16.72 55.53
CA THR A 14 5.11 17.40 56.71
C THR A 14 3.62 17.58 56.55
N LEU A 15 2.90 16.88 57.41
CA LEU A 15 1.45 16.92 57.58
C LEU A 15 1.11 18.09 58.51
N MET A 16 0.19 18.96 58.11
CA MET A 16 -0.37 19.99 59.01
C MET A 16 -1.90 19.93 58.95
N ALA A 17 -2.47 19.42 60.04
CA ALA A 17 -3.90 19.44 60.28
C ALA A 17 -4.28 20.77 60.93
N LEU A 18 -5.32 21.42 60.46
CA LEU A 18 -6.02 22.48 61.17
C LEU A 18 -7.51 22.16 61.19
N THR A 19 -7.98 21.92 62.40
CA THR A 19 -9.39 21.86 62.78
C THR A 19 -9.88 23.27 63.10
N PHE A 20 -11.06 23.68 62.56
CA PHE A 20 -11.88 24.69 63.15
C PHE A 20 -13.37 24.35 63.05
N ALA A 21 -14.04 24.54 64.19
CA ALA A 21 -15.42 24.19 64.47
C ALA A 21 -16.38 25.32 64.12
N GLY A 22 -17.61 24.94 63.78
CA GLY A 22 -18.80 25.63 64.34
C GLY A 22 -19.40 26.76 63.53
N GLY A 23 -20.63 26.58 63.13
CA GLY A 23 -21.53 27.67 62.76
C GLY A 23 -22.75 27.22 61.95
N TYR A 24 -23.82 26.78 62.67
CA TYR A 24 -25.13 26.59 62.03
C TYR A 24 -25.79 27.97 61.80
N VAL A 25 -26.18 28.23 60.55
CA VAL A 25 -27.19 29.22 60.21
C VAL A 25 -28.17 28.61 59.21
N THR A 26 -29.41 28.46 59.67
CA THR A 26 -30.59 28.11 58.90
C THR A 26 -31.10 29.28 58.11
N SER A 27 -31.34 29.24 56.85
CA SER A 27 -32.32 30.06 56.14
C SER A 27 -32.90 29.33 54.93
N ALA A 28 -34.20 29.40 54.80
CA ALA A 28 -35.11 28.70 53.93
C ALA A 28 -35.01 29.15 52.42
N PRO A 29 -35.80 28.57 51.51
CA PRO A 29 -35.43 28.35 50.10
C PRO A 29 -35.87 29.55 49.25
N THR A 30 -35.03 29.83 48.24
CA THR A 30 -35.46 30.66 47.10
C THR A 30 -35.52 29.78 45.86
N GLN A 31 -36.71 29.69 45.30
CA GLN A 31 -37.02 29.07 44.01
C GLN A 31 -36.40 29.85 42.85
N ALA A 32 -36.20 29.10 41.77
CA ALA A 32 -36.12 29.50 40.37
C ALA A 32 -34.78 29.95 39.81
N ALA A 33 -34.15 29.01 39.12
CA ALA A 33 -33.63 29.24 37.77
C ALA A 33 -33.55 27.89 37.07
N THR A 34 -34.52 27.62 36.25
CA THR A 34 -34.54 26.51 35.27
C THR A 34 -33.45 26.76 34.25
N ASN A 35 -32.30 26.16 34.42
CA ASN A 35 -31.31 26.08 33.36
C ASN A 35 -31.68 24.90 32.44
N VAL A 36 -32.16 25.26 31.27
CA VAL A 36 -32.25 24.39 30.10
C VAL A 36 -30.84 24.04 29.70
N LEU A 37 -30.28 22.98 30.26
CA LEU A 37 -29.14 22.28 29.70
C LEU A 37 -29.71 21.45 28.55
N SER A 38 -29.48 21.94 27.33
CA SER A 38 -29.65 21.23 26.11
C SER A 38 -28.85 19.91 26.18
N ASP A 39 -29.58 18.81 26.36
CA ASP A 39 -29.10 17.46 26.15
C ASP A 39 -28.69 17.34 24.68
N LYS A 40 -27.43 17.66 24.36
CA LYS A 40 -26.76 17.04 23.24
C LYS A 40 -26.50 15.60 23.66
N ALA A 41 -27.51 14.75 23.43
CA ALA A 41 -27.29 13.32 23.41
C ALA A 41 -26.18 13.06 22.36
N GLU A 42 -24.95 12.86 22.80
CA GLU A 42 -23.92 12.17 22.02
C GLU A 42 -24.49 10.79 21.74
N THR A 43 -24.97 10.61 20.51
CA THR A 43 -25.34 9.29 20.02
C THR A 43 -24.05 8.47 20.02
N ILE A 44 -23.86 7.67 21.06
CA ILE A 44 -22.80 6.66 21.09
C ILE A 44 -23.12 5.69 19.94
N GLU A 45 -22.54 5.93 18.77
CA GLU A 45 -22.58 4.99 17.65
C GLU A 45 -22.07 3.64 18.18
N LYS A 46 -22.95 2.65 18.23
CA LYS A 46 -22.58 1.28 18.57
C LYS A 46 -21.59 0.78 17.53
N VAL A 47 -20.29 0.86 17.83
CA VAL A 47 -19.25 0.25 17.03
C VAL A 47 -19.44 -1.26 17.11
N ASN A 48 -20.03 -1.82 16.08
CA ASN A 48 -20.17 -3.28 15.96
C ASN A 48 -18.83 -3.84 15.46
N THR A 49 -18.16 -4.65 16.28
CA THR A 49 -16.87 -5.29 15.93
C THR A 49 -17.06 -6.56 15.07
N LYS A 50 -18.09 -6.62 14.23
CA LYS A 50 -18.23 -7.72 13.26
C LYS A 50 -16.95 -7.86 12.45
N ASN A 51 -16.51 -9.08 12.20
CA ASN A 51 -15.28 -9.38 11.48
C ASN A 51 -15.31 -8.79 10.07
N ILE A 52 -14.47 -7.77 9.81
CA ILE A 52 -14.21 -7.29 8.46
C ILE A 52 -13.42 -8.37 7.73
N ALA A 53 -13.97 -8.92 6.65
CA ALA A 53 -13.32 -9.94 5.82
C ALA A 53 -12.20 -9.28 5.00
N LEU A 54 -10.97 -9.67 5.26
CA LEU A 54 -9.77 -9.20 4.56
C LEU A 54 -8.91 -10.39 4.13
N SER A 55 -8.32 -10.31 2.94
CA SER A 55 -7.28 -11.19 2.42
C SER A 55 -6.03 -10.36 2.13
N GLY A 56 -4.87 -10.97 2.25
CA GLY A 56 -3.58 -10.31 2.12
C GLY A 56 -2.90 -10.04 3.47
N VAL A 57 -1.60 -9.74 3.41
CA VAL A 57 -0.78 -9.55 4.62
C VAL A 57 -0.72 -8.07 4.99
N ILE A 58 -1.11 -7.74 6.22
CA ILE A 58 -1.04 -6.37 6.75
C ILE A 58 0.43 -6.07 7.11
N LYS A 59 1.22 -5.79 6.07
CA LYS A 59 2.67 -5.60 6.12
C LYS A 59 3.09 -4.55 5.10
N GLN A 60 4.23 -3.91 5.30
CA GLN A 60 4.84 -3.01 4.31
C GLN A 60 4.95 -3.68 2.93
N GLY A 61 4.43 -3.05 1.89
CA GLY A 61 4.31 -3.61 0.55
C GLY A 61 3.08 -4.50 0.34
N GLY A 62 2.23 -4.72 1.34
CA GLY A 62 1.04 -5.56 1.23
C GLY A 62 -0.08 -4.94 0.41
N LEU A 63 -0.74 -5.74 -0.41
CA LEU A 63 -2.05 -5.45 -1.00
C LEU A 63 -3.12 -6.15 -0.18
N ILE A 64 -4.15 -5.42 0.20
CA ILE A 64 -5.29 -5.95 0.95
C ILE A 64 -6.51 -5.95 0.04
N VAL A 65 -7.16 -7.08 -0.02
CA VAL A 65 -8.48 -7.25 -0.65
C VAL A 65 -9.51 -7.45 0.45
N GLY A 66 -10.57 -6.68 0.43
CA GLY A 66 -11.68 -6.82 1.36
C GLY A 66 -12.98 -7.15 0.65
N LYS A 67 -13.92 -7.70 1.41
CA LYS A 67 -15.25 -8.07 0.94
C LYS A 67 -16.32 -7.48 1.85
N THR A 68 -17.33 -6.86 1.24
CA THR A 68 -18.50 -6.30 1.92
C THR A 68 -19.72 -6.43 1.00
N LEU A 69 -20.85 -5.86 1.38
CA LEU A 69 -22.01 -5.77 0.47
C LEU A 69 -21.76 -4.68 -0.59
N PRO A 70 -22.25 -4.85 -1.81
CA PRO A 70 -22.10 -3.85 -2.87
C PRO A 70 -22.70 -2.48 -2.52
N SER A 71 -23.69 -2.45 -1.61
CA SER A 71 -24.36 -1.23 -1.13
C SER A 71 -23.59 -0.49 -0.04
N ASP A 72 -22.55 -1.11 0.54
CA ASP A 72 -21.81 -0.53 1.64
C ASP A 72 -20.83 0.54 1.16
N THR A 73 -20.58 1.50 2.04
CA THR A 73 -19.54 2.50 1.84
C THR A 73 -18.29 2.10 2.62
N VAL A 74 -17.16 1.96 1.92
CA VAL A 74 -15.86 1.66 2.52
C VAL A 74 -14.98 2.89 2.50
N LYS A 75 -14.38 3.25 3.65
CA LYS A 75 -13.44 4.36 3.76
C LYS A 75 -12.14 3.92 4.42
N LEU A 76 -11.01 4.33 3.85
CA LEU A 76 -9.69 4.20 4.45
C LEU A 76 -9.16 5.59 4.77
N ASN A 77 -8.86 5.87 6.04
CA ASN A 77 -8.42 7.20 6.50
C ASN A 77 -9.37 8.33 6.02
N GLY A 78 -10.67 8.10 6.03
CA GLY A 78 -11.68 9.04 5.57
C GLY A 78 -11.89 9.12 4.05
N LYS A 79 -11.00 8.53 3.23
CA LYS A 79 -11.14 8.49 1.76
C LYS A 79 -12.00 7.29 1.35
N THR A 80 -13.03 7.53 0.55
CA THR A 80 -13.88 6.47 0.01
C THR A 80 -13.10 5.59 -0.98
N LEU A 81 -13.19 4.29 -0.79
CA LEU A 81 -12.69 3.26 -1.72
C LEU A 81 -13.81 2.85 -2.68
N MET A 82 -13.42 2.36 -3.86
CA MET A 82 -14.35 1.73 -4.78
C MET A 82 -14.78 0.38 -4.20
N VAL A 83 -16.06 0.04 -4.35
CA VAL A 83 -16.62 -1.28 -4.05
C VAL A 83 -17.20 -1.84 -5.36
N SER A 84 -16.82 -3.06 -5.72
CA SER A 84 -17.32 -3.70 -6.94
C SER A 84 -18.78 -4.14 -6.80
N ALA A 85 -19.42 -4.48 -7.92
CA ALA A 85 -20.75 -5.08 -7.92
C ALA A 85 -20.83 -6.41 -7.16
N LYS A 86 -19.69 -7.03 -6.84
CA LYS A 86 -19.59 -8.23 -6.01
C LYS A 86 -19.20 -7.92 -4.56
N GLY A 87 -19.03 -6.64 -4.20
CA GLY A 87 -18.62 -6.20 -2.86
C GLY A 87 -17.11 -6.21 -2.62
N ASP A 88 -16.28 -6.43 -3.63
CA ASP A 88 -14.84 -6.43 -3.48
C ASP A 88 -14.29 -5.00 -3.46
N TYR A 89 -13.34 -4.74 -2.56
CA TYR A 89 -12.58 -3.50 -2.49
C TYR A 89 -11.11 -3.79 -2.18
N THR A 90 -10.23 -2.82 -2.45
CA THR A 90 -8.79 -3.02 -2.25
C THR A 90 -8.08 -1.75 -1.84
N PHE A 91 -6.96 -1.93 -1.14
CA PHE A 91 -6.00 -0.89 -0.78
C PHE A 91 -4.64 -1.52 -0.50
N GLY A 92 -3.60 -0.68 -0.43
CA GLY A 92 -2.24 -1.19 -0.22
C GLY A 92 -1.40 -0.32 0.69
N PHE A 93 -0.36 -0.93 1.27
CA PHE A 93 0.63 -0.27 2.12
C PHE A 93 1.93 -0.07 1.36
N SER A 94 2.52 1.12 1.46
CA SER A 94 3.81 1.38 0.82
C SER A 94 4.96 0.67 1.52
N ARG A 95 6.15 0.63 0.86
CA ARG A 95 7.38 0.01 1.39
C ARG A 95 7.79 0.51 2.77
N ASP A 96 7.61 1.79 3.00
CA ASP A 96 8.08 2.47 4.22
C ASP A 96 6.91 2.97 5.08
N ASP A 97 5.72 2.40 4.90
CA ASP A 97 4.52 2.77 5.63
C ASP A 97 4.63 2.39 7.11
N LYS A 98 4.55 3.39 7.99
CA LYS A 98 4.60 3.26 9.46
C LYS A 98 3.33 3.78 10.13
N GLN A 99 2.34 4.18 9.32
CA GLN A 99 1.13 4.81 9.82
C GLN A 99 0.11 3.77 10.27
N SER A 100 -0.73 4.15 11.21
CA SER A 100 -1.98 3.43 11.46
C SER A 100 -3.04 3.86 10.46
N HIS A 101 -3.81 2.91 9.96
CA HIS A 101 -4.86 3.16 8.97
C HIS A 101 -6.21 2.78 9.55
N LYS A 102 -7.16 3.70 9.49
CA LYS A 102 -8.53 3.47 9.94
C LYS A 102 -9.40 3.05 8.76
N LEU A 103 -9.81 1.78 8.76
CA LEU A 103 -10.78 1.23 7.83
C LEU A 103 -12.17 1.31 8.46
N VAL A 104 -13.12 1.89 7.73
CA VAL A 104 -14.51 2.06 8.17
C VAL A 104 -15.42 1.51 7.08
N ILE A 105 -16.35 0.63 7.45
CA ILE A 105 -17.42 0.15 6.57
C ILE A 105 -18.74 0.63 7.16
N THR A 106 -19.54 1.29 6.36
CA THR A 106 -20.88 1.75 6.72
C THR A 106 -21.90 1.12 5.81
N SER A 107 -22.83 0.39 6.37
CA SER A 107 -23.93 -0.26 5.62
C SER A 107 -25.02 0.74 5.27
N ILE A 108 -25.94 0.36 4.38
CA ILE A 108 -27.03 1.22 3.90
C ILE A 108 -28.00 1.63 5.02
N ASN A 109 -28.15 0.79 6.07
CA ASN A 109 -28.98 1.08 7.25
C ASN A 109 -28.27 1.95 8.31
N GLY A 110 -27.00 2.36 8.04
CA GLY A 110 -26.21 3.20 8.94
C GLY A 110 -25.33 2.45 9.94
N ASP A 111 -25.40 1.12 9.99
CA ASP A 111 -24.51 0.34 10.85
C ASP A 111 -23.05 0.56 10.44
N ARG A 112 -22.19 0.73 11.44
CA ARG A 112 -20.80 1.07 11.21
C ARG A 112 -19.86 0.08 11.91
N VAL A 113 -18.85 -0.37 11.14
CA VAL A 113 -17.78 -1.23 11.64
C VAL A 113 -16.45 -0.55 11.36
N GLU A 114 -15.55 -0.56 12.34
CA GLU A 114 -14.22 0.06 12.24
C GLU A 114 -13.12 -0.94 12.56
N LYS A 115 -11.99 -0.80 11.88
CA LYS A 115 -10.76 -1.55 12.15
C LYS A 115 -9.55 -0.65 11.98
N ILE A 116 -8.65 -0.68 12.96
CA ILE A 116 -7.33 -0.06 12.86
C ILE A 116 -6.36 -1.11 12.31
N LEU A 117 -5.64 -0.74 11.26
CA LEU A 117 -4.66 -1.57 10.59
C LEU A 117 -3.28 -0.91 10.75
N ILE A 118 -2.32 -1.66 11.27
CA ILE A 118 -0.94 -1.19 11.43
C ILE A 118 -0.06 -2.15 10.63
N PRO A 119 0.55 -1.69 9.51
CA PRO A 119 1.41 -2.56 8.71
C PRO A 119 2.63 -3.03 9.52
N GLU A 120 2.87 -4.33 9.53
CA GLU A 120 4.10 -4.91 10.06
C GLU A 120 5.30 -4.31 9.32
N GLN A 121 6.30 -3.88 10.09
CA GLN A 121 7.52 -3.30 9.54
C GLN A 121 8.42 -4.41 8.98
N ARG A 122 9.17 -4.09 7.91
CA ARG A 122 10.09 -5.03 7.26
C ARG A 122 11.51 -4.52 7.28
N GLU A 123 12.44 -5.44 7.39
CA GLU A 123 13.84 -5.20 7.09
C GLU A 123 14.12 -5.48 5.62
N TYR A 124 14.80 -4.54 4.95
CA TYR A 124 15.15 -4.64 3.55
C TYR A 124 16.65 -4.75 3.35
N ASN A 125 17.07 -5.52 2.35
CA ASN A 125 18.49 -5.61 2.01
C ASN A 125 18.99 -4.28 1.43
N ILE A 126 19.87 -3.58 2.16
CA ILE A 126 20.45 -2.30 1.76
C ILE A 126 21.94 -2.49 1.54
N GLN A 127 22.36 -2.44 0.28
CA GLN A 127 23.77 -2.50 -0.12
C GLN A 127 24.38 -1.10 -0.14
N ARG A 128 25.44 -0.88 0.65
CA ARG A 128 26.21 0.36 0.68
C ARG A 128 27.47 0.18 -0.15
N ILE A 129 27.65 1.01 -1.19
CA ILE A 129 28.76 0.91 -2.14
C ILE A 129 29.44 2.28 -2.22
N GLU A 130 30.72 2.32 -1.87
CA GLU A 130 31.53 3.52 -1.92
C GLU A 130 32.43 3.53 -3.19
N GLY A 131 33.04 4.68 -3.51
CA GLY A 131 33.95 4.82 -4.64
C GLY A 131 33.25 4.93 -6.01
N ILE A 132 31.94 5.14 -6.05
CA ILE A 132 31.20 5.33 -7.30
C ILE A 132 31.49 6.71 -7.89
N LYS A 133 31.93 6.75 -9.15
CA LYS A 133 32.20 8.01 -9.86
C LYS A 133 30.94 8.88 -9.96
N LYS A 134 31.05 10.20 -9.70
CA LYS A 134 29.93 11.15 -9.75
C LYS A 134 29.19 11.13 -11.10
N SER A 135 29.91 10.93 -12.20
CA SER A 135 29.33 10.84 -13.56
C SER A 135 28.36 9.67 -13.76
N ILE A 136 28.49 8.59 -12.95
CA ILE A 136 27.60 7.42 -12.97
C ILE A 136 26.34 7.74 -12.17
N MET A 137 26.44 8.61 -11.15
CA MET A 137 25.34 8.91 -10.25
C MET A 137 24.31 9.89 -10.85
N GLN A 138 24.69 10.65 -11.86
CA GLN A 138 23.83 11.67 -12.49
C GLN A 138 23.50 11.29 -13.94
N PRO A 139 22.22 11.25 -14.32
CA PRO A 139 21.86 11.02 -15.72
C PRO A 139 22.26 12.23 -16.57
N LYS A 140 22.72 11.97 -17.80
CA LYS A 140 22.96 13.02 -18.79
C LYS A 140 21.65 13.80 -19.07
N PRO A 141 21.69 15.12 -19.38
CA PRO A 141 20.48 15.94 -19.55
C PRO A 141 19.46 15.36 -20.55
N LYS A 142 19.91 14.91 -21.72
CA LYS A 142 19.02 14.25 -22.73
C LYS A 142 18.32 13.00 -22.17
N ALA A 143 19.05 12.18 -21.42
CA ALA A 143 18.51 10.98 -20.76
C ALA A 143 17.44 11.35 -19.72
N ALA A 144 17.68 12.40 -18.95
CA ALA A 144 16.73 12.89 -17.95
C ALA A 144 15.41 13.38 -18.58
N ILE A 145 15.48 14.08 -19.73
CA ILE A 145 14.28 14.53 -20.46
C ILE A 145 13.46 13.33 -20.93
N ARG A 146 14.10 12.33 -21.57
CA ARG A 146 13.43 11.12 -22.06
C ARG A 146 12.79 10.33 -20.91
N ALA A 147 13.55 10.10 -19.84
CA ALA A 147 13.04 9.39 -18.65
C ALA A 147 11.84 10.09 -17.99
N ARG A 148 11.81 11.44 -18.02
CA ARG A 148 10.67 12.23 -17.52
C ARG A 148 9.43 12.02 -18.39
N LYS A 149 9.57 12.03 -19.73
CA LYS A 149 8.48 11.75 -20.67
C LYS A 149 7.91 10.36 -20.44
N ASP A 150 8.77 9.33 -20.31
CA ASP A 150 8.38 7.95 -20.06
C ASP A 150 7.62 7.81 -18.71
N SER A 151 8.17 8.44 -17.66
CA SER A 151 7.53 8.47 -16.34
C SER A 151 6.13 9.11 -16.37
N THR A 152 5.91 10.12 -17.20
CA THR A 152 4.60 10.76 -17.36
C THR A 152 3.58 9.80 -17.95
N GLN A 153 3.94 9.01 -18.96
CA GLN A 153 3.07 7.99 -19.55
C GLN A 153 2.69 6.90 -18.54
N VAL A 154 3.66 6.39 -17.78
CA VAL A 154 3.44 5.40 -16.72
C VAL A 154 2.53 5.93 -15.63
N LYS A 155 2.75 7.18 -15.17
CA LYS A 155 1.89 7.82 -14.16
C LYS A 155 0.46 8.02 -14.66
N ALA A 156 0.30 8.41 -15.93
CA ALA A 156 -1.04 8.57 -16.53
C ALA A 156 -1.79 7.24 -16.60
N ALA A 157 -1.13 6.15 -17.00
CA ALA A 157 -1.73 4.82 -17.02
C ALA A 157 -2.18 4.37 -15.62
N ARG A 158 -1.33 4.54 -14.59
CA ARG A 158 -1.63 4.14 -13.21
C ARG A 158 -2.70 4.96 -12.50
N LYS A 159 -3.08 6.13 -13.01
CA LYS A 159 -4.19 6.92 -12.45
C LYS A 159 -5.56 6.40 -12.87
N ILE A 160 -5.62 5.50 -13.85
CA ILE A 160 -6.87 4.91 -14.29
C ILE A 160 -7.41 4.01 -13.18
N ALA A 161 -8.65 4.28 -12.79
CA ALA A 161 -9.40 3.49 -11.82
C ALA A 161 -10.60 2.89 -12.54
N SER A 162 -10.48 1.68 -13.06
CA SER A 162 -11.61 0.96 -13.64
C SER A 162 -12.45 0.29 -12.55
N SER A 163 -13.69 -0.05 -12.88
CA SER A 163 -14.60 -0.81 -12.00
C SER A 163 -14.35 -2.32 -12.05
N LEU A 164 -13.31 -2.79 -12.72
CA LEU A 164 -12.93 -4.21 -12.75
C LEU A 164 -12.59 -4.71 -11.34
N ASP A 165 -12.75 -6.00 -11.12
CA ASP A 165 -12.52 -6.66 -9.83
C ASP A 165 -11.60 -7.90 -9.96
N TYR A 166 -10.79 -7.97 -11.01
CA TYR A 166 -9.92 -9.12 -11.27
C TYR A 166 -8.83 -9.30 -10.21
N PHE A 167 -8.43 -8.24 -9.49
CA PHE A 167 -7.51 -8.32 -8.36
C PHE A 167 -8.03 -9.23 -7.24
N ALA A 168 -9.35 -9.41 -7.12
CA ALA A 168 -9.98 -10.23 -6.08
C ALA A 168 -9.92 -11.74 -6.38
N GLN A 169 -9.55 -12.14 -7.59
CA GLN A 169 -9.45 -13.55 -7.99
C GLN A 169 -8.09 -14.17 -7.64
N GLY A 170 -7.15 -13.37 -7.15
CA GLY A 170 -5.76 -13.77 -6.89
C GLY A 170 -4.87 -13.64 -8.12
N PHE A 171 -3.58 -13.88 -7.92
CA PHE A 171 -2.55 -13.69 -8.94
C PHE A 171 -1.72 -14.96 -9.12
N ILE A 172 -1.21 -15.15 -10.32
CA ILE A 172 -0.23 -16.20 -10.65
C ILE A 172 1.11 -15.58 -11.04
N PRO A 173 2.24 -16.27 -10.90
CA PRO A 173 3.52 -15.81 -11.44
C PRO A 173 3.42 -15.56 -12.95
N PRO A 174 3.97 -14.44 -13.46
CA PRO A 174 3.94 -14.14 -14.90
C PRO A 174 4.89 -15.02 -15.73
N ILE A 175 5.87 -15.61 -15.09
CA ILE A 175 6.85 -16.53 -15.69
C ILE A 175 7.31 -17.52 -14.61
N GLU A 176 7.68 -18.72 -15.03
CA GLU A 176 8.39 -19.67 -14.19
C GLU A 176 9.89 -19.38 -14.28
N GLY A 177 10.56 -19.24 -13.13
CA GLY A 177 11.98 -18.91 -13.13
C GLY A 177 12.52 -18.61 -11.73
N THR A 178 13.84 -18.56 -11.62
CA THR A 178 14.52 -18.19 -10.38
C THR A 178 14.34 -16.70 -10.12
N ILE A 179 13.96 -16.33 -8.89
CA ILE A 179 13.89 -14.94 -8.44
C ILE A 179 15.32 -14.44 -8.23
N THR A 180 15.70 -13.39 -8.94
CA THR A 180 17.02 -12.73 -8.90
C THR A 180 17.03 -11.35 -8.27
N GLY A 181 15.86 -10.72 -8.14
CA GLY A 181 15.68 -9.44 -7.48
C GLY A 181 14.39 -9.41 -6.69
N VAL A 182 14.43 -8.86 -5.46
CA VAL A 182 13.29 -8.83 -4.55
C VAL A 182 12.87 -7.41 -4.24
N TYR A 183 11.58 -7.23 -3.99
CA TYR A 183 10.98 -5.95 -3.57
C TYR A 183 11.66 -5.37 -2.33
N GLY A 184 11.86 -4.06 -2.34
CA GLY A 184 12.38 -3.31 -1.21
C GLY A 184 13.90 -3.26 -1.11
N SER A 185 14.65 -4.12 -1.83
CA SER A 185 16.11 -4.03 -1.86
C SER A 185 16.58 -2.67 -2.38
N GLN A 186 17.67 -2.11 -1.84
CA GLN A 186 18.10 -0.76 -2.14
C GLN A 186 19.62 -0.64 -2.15
N ARG A 187 20.15 0.18 -3.05
CA ARG A 187 21.56 0.55 -3.07
C ARG A 187 21.75 1.97 -2.58
N VAL A 188 22.80 2.17 -1.80
CA VAL A 188 23.28 3.48 -1.35
C VAL A 188 24.66 3.68 -1.97
N TYR A 189 24.83 4.69 -2.83
CA TYR A 189 26.09 4.98 -3.51
C TYR A 189 26.72 6.23 -2.88
N ASN A 190 27.92 6.10 -2.32
CA ASN A 190 28.64 7.18 -1.64
C ASN A 190 27.74 7.93 -0.64
N GLY A 191 27.03 7.21 0.20
CA GLY A 191 26.08 7.74 1.17
C GLY A 191 24.72 8.20 0.59
N VAL A 192 24.53 8.23 -0.75
CA VAL A 192 23.29 8.70 -1.40
C VAL A 192 22.37 7.53 -1.72
N PRO A 193 21.19 7.42 -1.07
CA PRO A 193 20.22 6.37 -1.37
C PRO A 193 19.73 6.46 -2.83
N LYS A 194 19.68 5.33 -3.53
CA LYS A 194 19.00 5.18 -4.81
C LYS A 194 17.57 4.70 -4.59
N ASN A 195 16.74 4.78 -5.63
CA ASN A 195 15.38 4.25 -5.54
C ASN A 195 15.44 2.75 -5.19
N PRO A 196 14.60 2.30 -4.26
CA PRO A 196 14.44 0.87 -4.00
C PRO A 196 13.97 0.12 -5.26
N HIS A 197 14.27 -1.15 -5.31
CA HIS A 197 13.64 -2.05 -6.26
C HIS A 197 12.19 -2.30 -5.84
N PHE A 198 11.25 -2.09 -6.76
CA PHE A 198 9.81 -2.18 -6.48
C PHE A 198 9.13 -3.32 -7.24
N GLY A 199 9.87 -4.40 -7.52
CA GLY A 199 9.39 -5.54 -8.26
C GLY A 199 9.99 -6.85 -7.80
N LEU A 200 9.63 -7.92 -8.51
CA LEU A 200 10.32 -9.19 -8.54
C LEU A 200 11.00 -9.37 -9.89
N ASP A 201 12.31 -9.61 -9.86
CA ASP A 201 13.04 -9.99 -11.06
C ASP A 201 13.08 -11.50 -11.17
N TYR A 202 12.66 -12.01 -12.32
CA TYR A 202 12.75 -13.42 -12.67
C TYR A 202 13.81 -13.61 -13.74
N ALA A 203 14.76 -14.51 -13.51
CA ALA A 203 15.68 -14.95 -14.57
C ALA A 203 14.87 -15.59 -15.70
N GLY A 204 15.26 -15.29 -16.95
CA GLY A 204 14.64 -15.86 -18.14
C GLY A 204 15.52 -15.61 -19.37
N ASN A 205 15.23 -16.26 -20.47
CA ASN A 205 15.88 -16.02 -21.75
C ASN A 205 15.08 -15.02 -22.57
N THR A 206 15.75 -14.29 -23.45
CA THR A 206 15.06 -13.45 -24.43
C THR A 206 14.12 -14.29 -25.27
N GLY A 207 12.84 -13.91 -25.31
CA GLY A 207 11.81 -14.66 -26.02
C GLY A 207 10.94 -15.55 -25.12
N ASP A 208 11.33 -15.82 -23.88
CA ASP A 208 10.50 -16.61 -22.96
C ASP A 208 9.12 -15.95 -22.76
N PRO A 209 8.01 -16.75 -22.75
CA PRO A 209 6.66 -16.20 -22.69
C PRO A 209 6.33 -15.57 -21.35
N VAL A 210 5.83 -14.34 -21.38
CA VAL A 210 5.30 -13.63 -20.19
C VAL A 210 3.78 -13.74 -20.19
N LYS A 211 3.21 -14.28 -19.11
CA LYS A 211 1.76 -14.46 -18.90
C LYS A 211 1.16 -13.31 -18.11
N ALA A 212 -0.11 -12.99 -18.36
CA ALA A 212 -0.88 -12.07 -17.54
C ALA A 212 -1.09 -12.70 -16.14
N PRO A 213 -0.65 -12.05 -15.05
CA PRO A 213 -0.74 -12.62 -13.70
C PRO A 213 -2.17 -12.61 -13.13
N ALA A 214 -3.04 -11.77 -13.69
CA ALA A 214 -4.48 -11.73 -13.47
C ALA A 214 -5.15 -11.22 -14.74
N SER A 215 -6.45 -11.46 -14.88
CA SER A 215 -7.24 -10.88 -15.98
C SER A 215 -7.20 -9.35 -15.92
N GLY A 216 -7.41 -8.66 -17.06
CA GLY A 216 -7.32 -7.21 -17.06
C GLY A 216 -7.46 -6.56 -18.43
N THR A 217 -7.10 -5.27 -18.46
CA THR A 217 -7.05 -4.48 -19.70
C THR A 217 -5.66 -3.86 -19.86
N VAL A 218 -5.07 -3.97 -21.03
CA VAL A 218 -3.77 -3.37 -21.34
C VAL A 218 -3.91 -1.84 -21.40
N LEU A 219 -3.29 -1.13 -20.46
CA LEU A 219 -3.31 0.34 -20.39
C LEU A 219 -2.18 0.98 -21.17
N LEU A 220 -1.04 0.31 -21.26
CA LEU A 220 0.16 0.84 -21.87
C LEU A 220 1.01 -0.28 -22.48
N TRP A 221 1.52 -0.03 -23.68
CA TRP A 221 2.65 -0.70 -24.27
C TRP A 221 3.57 0.33 -24.93
N VAL A 222 4.84 0.35 -24.53
CA VAL A 222 5.90 1.17 -25.13
C VAL A 222 7.14 0.29 -25.28
N PRO A 223 7.66 0.09 -26.51
CA PRO A 223 8.73 -0.88 -26.76
C PRO A 223 10.11 -0.44 -26.26
N ASP A 224 10.34 0.87 -26.01
CA ASP A 224 11.69 1.40 -25.87
C ASP A 224 11.82 2.53 -24.83
N MET A 225 11.16 2.44 -23.67
CA MET A 225 11.38 3.42 -22.60
C MET A 225 12.85 3.44 -22.15
N PHE A 226 13.36 4.59 -21.81
CA PHE A 226 14.78 4.84 -21.55
C PHE A 226 15.40 3.92 -20.50
N TYR A 227 14.73 3.77 -19.35
CA TYR A 227 15.24 2.90 -18.29
C TYR A 227 14.62 1.51 -18.32
N SER A 228 13.34 1.41 -18.57
CA SER A 228 12.58 0.17 -18.46
C SER A 228 12.48 -0.63 -19.76
N GLY A 229 12.95 -0.06 -20.89
CA GLY A 229 12.84 -0.74 -22.18
C GLY A 229 11.41 -1.02 -22.58
N GLY A 230 11.14 -2.18 -23.14
CA GLY A 230 9.78 -2.65 -23.40
C GLY A 230 8.98 -2.69 -22.12
N THR A 231 7.96 -1.84 -22.06
CA THR A 231 7.16 -1.61 -20.84
C THR A 231 5.69 -1.80 -21.12
N MET A 232 5.06 -2.74 -20.39
CA MET A 232 3.62 -2.99 -20.46
C MET A 232 2.97 -2.72 -19.10
N ILE A 233 1.75 -2.18 -19.11
CA ILE A 233 0.90 -2.05 -17.90
C ILE A 233 -0.45 -2.68 -18.19
N ILE A 234 -0.89 -3.57 -17.28
CA ILE A 234 -2.22 -4.20 -17.29
C ILE A 234 -2.97 -3.75 -16.04
N ASP A 235 -4.19 -3.23 -16.23
CA ASP A 235 -5.12 -2.85 -15.16
C ASP A 235 -5.94 -4.07 -14.73
N HIS A 236 -5.97 -4.33 -13.42
CA HIS A 236 -6.74 -5.41 -12.81
C HIS A 236 -7.97 -4.91 -12.04
N GLY A 237 -8.20 -3.59 -12.08
CA GLY A 237 -9.33 -2.92 -11.45
C GLY A 237 -8.98 -2.13 -10.20
N GLN A 238 -9.79 -1.12 -9.92
CA GLN A 238 -9.73 -0.26 -8.72
C GLN A 238 -8.34 0.31 -8.43
N GLY A 239 -7.54 0.60 -9.50
CA GLY A 239 -6.18 1.12 -9.40
C GLY A 239 -5.09 0.07 -9.18
N VAL A 240 -5.44 -1.22 -9.12
CA VAL A 240 -4.45 -2.31 -9.09
C VAL A 240 -3.93 -2.57 -10.50
N SER A 241 -2.62 -2.55 -10.70
CA SER A 241 -2.01 -2.79 -12.00
C SER A 241 -0.70 -3.56 -11.91
N SER A 242 -0.49 -4.45 -12.89
CA SER A 242 0.82 -5.06 -13.17
C SER A 242 1.61 -4.19 -14.13
N THR A 243 2.92 -4.09 -13.91
CA THR A 243 3.87 -3.47 -14.83
C THR A 243 4.98 -4.47 -15.13
N PHE A 244 5.28 -4.67 -16.40
CA PHE A 244 6.36 -5.54 -16.89
C PHE A 244 7.40 -4.69 -17.58
N LEU A 245 8.67 -4.94 -17.31
CA LEU A 245 9.80 -4.19 -17.85
C LEU A 245 10.79 -5.12 -18.53
N HIS A 246 11.65 -4.51 -19.33
CA HIS A 246 12.71 -5.15 -20.10
C HIS A 246 12.23 -6.11 -21.17
N LEU A 247 10.95 -6.03 -21.56
CA LEU A 247 10.34 -6.89 -22.57
C LEU A 247 11.02 -6.74 -23.94
N SER A 248 11.11 -7.82 -24.69
CA SER A 248 11.56 -7.82 -26.09
C SER A 248 10.42 -7.56 -27.06
N ASP A 249 9.22 -8.05 -26.75
CA ASP A 249 8.05 -7.95 -27.63
C ASP A 249 6.73 -7.96 -26.84
N SER A 250 5.65 -7.57 -27.51
CA SER A 250 4.27 -7.63 -27.02
C SER A 250 3.36 -8.31 -28.00
N TYR A 251 2.54 -9.24 -27.53
CA TYR A 251 1.55 -9.97 -28.34
C TYR A 251 0.14 -9.36 -28.24
N VAL A 252 0.02 -8.28 -27.46
CA VAL A 252 -1.22 -7.53 -27.24
C VAL A 252 -0.96 -6.03 -27.37
N LYS A 253 -2.01 -5.26 -27.60
CA LYS A 253 -1.94 -3.80 -27.74
C LYS A 253 -2.75 -3.10 -26.66
N LYS A 254 -2.53 -1.81 -26.48
CA LYS A 254 -3.31 -0.97 -25.58
C LYS A 254 -4.81 -1.07 -25.90
N GLY A 255 -5.61 -1.32 -24.88
CA GLY A 255 -7.07 -1.50 -24.94
C GLY A 255 -7.49 -2.96 -25.00
N ASP A 256 -6.60 -3.90 -25.31
CA ASP A 256 -6.95 -5.32 -25.33
C ASP A 256 -7.29 -5.82 -23.93
N LYS A 257 -8.32 -6.67 -23.85
CA LYS A 257 -8.65 -7.45 -22.65
C LYS A 257 -7.85 -8.72 -22.66
N VAL A 258 -7.30 -9.08 -21.52
CA VAL A 258 -6.48 -10.28 -21.30
C VAL A 258 -7.06 -11.12 -20.18
N THR A 259 -6.90 -12.44 -20.30
CA THR A 259 -7.28 -13.39 -19.24
C THR A 259 -6.04 -13.83 -18.45
N GLN A 260 -6.23 -14.18 -17.18
CA GLN A 260 -5.15 -14.75 -16.36
C GLN A 260 -4.52 -15.96 -17.06
N GLY A 261 -3.19 -16.02 -17.10
CA GLY A 261 -2.42 -17.08 -17.77
C GLY A 261 -2.23 -16.89 -19.27
N GLN A 262 -2.91 -15.92 -19.92
CA GLN A 262 -2.69 -15.60 -21.32
C GLN A 262 -1.27 -15.07 -21.54
N VAL A 263 -0.55 -15.57 -22.55
CA VAL A 263 0.74 -15.03 -22.98
C VAL A 263 0.50 -13.65 -23.61
N VAL A 264 1.15 -12.64 -23.06
CA VAL A 264 0.94 -11.22 -23.44
C VAL A 264 2.19 -10.55 -23.97
N ALA A 265 3.39 -11.08 -23.64
CA ALA A 265 4.67 -10.49 -24.02
C ALA A 265 5.78 -11.54 -24.01
N ALA A 266 6.99 -11.12 -24.37
CA ALA A 266 8.20 -11.92 -24.28
C ALA A 266 9.26 -11.23 -23.41
N VAL A 267 10.00 -12.03 -22.62
CA VAL A 267 11.16 -11.59 -21.85
C VAL A 267 12.20 -10.98 -22.78
N GLY A 268 12.89 -9.97 -22.34
CA GLY A 268 13.97 -9.34 -23.07
C GLY A 268 15.10 -8.85 -22.18
N GLN A 269 15.91 -7.94 -22.76
CA GLN A 269 17.02 -7.27 -22.10
C GLN A 269 17.03 -5.78 -22.49
N SER A 270 15.87 -5.23 -22.84
CA SER A 270 15.75 -3.86 -23.33
C SER A 270 15.90 -2.84 -22.17
N GLY A 271 16.19 -1.59 -22.53
CA GLY A 271 16.39 -0.53 -21.56
C GLY A 271 17.68 -0.69 -20.74
N ARG A 272 17.60 -0.54 -19.42
CA ARG A 272 18.76 -0.58 -18.52
C ARG A 272 18.86 -1.93 -17.79
N ALA A 273 18.79 -3.01 -18.51
CA ALA A 273 18.98 -4.36 -18.01
C ALA A 273 20.45 -4.80 -18.13
N THR A 274 20.94 -5.59 -17.18
CA THR A 274 22.31 -6.17 -17.21
C THR A 274 22.36 -7.52 -17.89
N GLY A 275 21.24 -8.17 -18.06
CA GLY A 275 21.05 -9.46 -18.73
C GLY A 275 19.56 -9.71 -18.96
N PRO A 276 19.18 -10.77 -19.70
CA PRO A 276 17.79 -11.10 -19.92
C PRO A 276 17.09 -11.44 -18.60
N HIS A 277 15.96 -10.78 -18.31
CA HIS A 277 15.13 -11.02 -17.13
C HIS A 277 13.79 -10.30 -17.28
N LEU A 278 12.80 -10.72 -16.49
CA LEU A 278 11.55 -10.01 -16.34
C LEU A 278 11.56 -9.26 -14.98
N ASP A 279 11.38 -7.94 -14.99
CA ASP A 279 11.03 -7.17 -13.79
C ASP A 279 9.51 -7.00 -13.76
N TRP A 280 8.83 -7.71 -12.84
CA TRP A 280 7.40 -7.62 -12.62
C TRP A 280 7.07 -6.81 -11.38
N ARG A 281 6.17 -5.83 -11.52
CA ARG A 281 5.77 -4.91 -10.46
C ARG A 281 4.27 -4.84 -10.31
N ILE A 282 3.80 -4.67 -9.08
CA ILE A 282 2.41 -4.41 -8.76
C ILE A 282 2.28 -3.01 -8.15
N ASN A 283 1.20 -2.33 -8.51
CA ASN A 283 0.83 -1.05 -7.92
C ASN A 283 -0.64 -1.03 -7.53
N TRP A 284 -0.94 -0.27 -6.48
CA TRP A 284 -2.26 0.27 -6.21
C TRP A 284 -2.15 1.79 -6.37
N PHE A 285 -2.63 2.32 -7.50
CA PHE A 285 -2.34 3.69 -7.95
C PHE A 285 -0.82 3.99 -7.88
N ASP A 286 -0.41 4.99 -7.09
CA ASP A 286 1.00 5.35 -6.91
C ASP A 286 1.70 4.52 -5.80
N VAL A 287 0.96 3.72 -5.03
CA VAL A 287 1.52 2.86 -3.98
C VAL A 287 2.18 1.65 -4.63
N ARG A 288 3.46 1.42 -4.28
CA ARG A 288 4.24 0.27 -4.74
C ARG A 288 3.96 -0.92 -3.84
N ILE A 289 3.48 -2.00 -4.43
CA ILE A 289 3.12 -3.24 -3.76
C ILE A 289 4.17 -4.30 -4.03
N ASP A 290 4.44 -5.16 -3.07
CA ASP A 290 5.33 -6.31 -3.23
C ASP A 290 4.63 -7.43 -4.00
N PRO A 291 5.12 -7.80 -5.21
CA PRO A 291 4.49 -8.87 -5.99
C PRO A 291 4.55 -10.23 -5.29
N ALA A 292 5.55 -10.49 -4.43
CA ALA A 292 5.61 -11.74 -3.67
C ALA A 292 4.42 -11.89 -2.72
N LEU A 293 4.03 -10.81 -2.02
CA LEU A 293 2.87 -10.82 -1.13
C LEU A 293 1.55 -10.92 -1.89
N VAL A 294 1.51 -10.43 -3.14
CA VAL A 294 0.30 -10.52 -3.97
C VAL A 294 0.05 -11.94 -4.44
N LEU A 295 1.10 -12.75 -4.65
CA LEU A 295 0.97 -14.18 -4.98
C LEU A 295 0.39 -15.02 -3.84
N GLU A 296 0.41 -14.50 -2.60
CA GLU A 296 -0.18 -15.15 -1.42
C GLU A 296 -1.69 -14.83 -1.24
N LEU A 297 -2.24 -13.90 -2.04
CA LEU A 297 -3.64 -13.51 -1.94
C LEU A 297 -4.58 -14.67 -2.24
N GLN A 298 -5.54 -14.88 -1.34
CA GLN A 298 -6.60 -15.88 -1.53
C GLN A 298 -7.93 -15.17 -1.80
N PRO A 299 -8.71 -15.66 -2.77
CA PRO A 299 -10.06 -15.14 -3.01
C PRO A 299 -10.95 -15.24 -1.78
N LEU A 300 -11.65 -14.16 -1.46
CA LEU A 300 -12.63 -14.14 -0.37
C LEU A 300 -13.96 -14.73 -0.83
N LYS A 301 -14.58 -15.54 0.04
CA LYS A 301 -15.94 -16.05 -0.21
C LYS A 301 -16.94 -14.90 -0.17
N THR A 302 -18.02 -15.04 -0.92
CA THR A 302 -19.14 -14.09 -0.89
C THR A 302 -19.69 -13.95 0.53
N VAL A 303 -19.90 -12.71 0.97
CA VAL A 303 -20.60 -12.45 2.24
C VAL A 303 -22.06 -12.83 2.04
N GLN A 304 -22.54 -13.82 2.77
CA GLN A 304 -23.95 -14.18 2.85
C GLN A 304 -24.56 -13.50 4.07
N HIS A 305 -25.81 -13.05 3.92
CA HIS A 305 -26.60 -12.46 5.01
C HIS A 305 -27.09 -13.51 5.99
#